data_0384d6c238717523d24eec470d0edec6
#
_entry.id   0384d6c238717523d24eec470d0edec6
#
_cell.length_a   1.000
_cell.length_b   1.000
_cell.length_c   1.000
_cell.angle_alpha   90.00
_cell.angle_beta   90.00
_cell.angle_gamma   90.00
#
_symmetry.space_group_name_H-M   'P 1'
#
loop_
_entity.id
_entity.type
_entity.pdbx_description
1 polymer ?
#
loop_
_entity_poly.entity_id
_entity_poly.type
_entity_poly.pdbx_seq_one_letter_code
_entity_poly.pdbx_strand_id
1 'polypeptide(L)'
;LGFKFLMVADQTYHWGLLDREIYIAIWVAVFTLQALYLMGKIKFAHDSDLPYIGVPRLIMIIITMSFVIYLIPGMFGAPLKALAGYFPPQETIDFDINRIVRDNAKEIMKSGVQVGGTQGAASAASNEPVKYSDFLHLPHGLDGYFDYDQALKAAQAQDKPLFIDFTGHGCVNCREMEQSVWSDPRVLEMLKNDYIIVALYVDDKTKLPAEEVYVSEYDGKKKNTLGKKNTDFQIKQFESNAQPNYILLDSRKGNEKVLKPHVLQPDRKSVV
;
A
#
# COMPACT_ATOMS: atom_id res chain seq x y z
N LEU A 1 19.53 3.05 1.19
CA LEU A 1 18.82 3.54 -0.02
C LEU A 1 18.68 2.42 -1.07
N GLY A 2 19.76 1.70 -1.47
CA GLY A 2 19.68 0.66 -2.50
C GLY A 2 18.68 -0.46 -2.20
N PHE A 3 18.58 -0.88 -0.95
CA PHE A 3 17.64 -1.93 -0.55
C PHE A 3 16.17 -1.51 -0.69
N LYS A 4 15.85 -0.23 -0.49
CA LYS A 4 14.51 0.29 -0.78
C LYS A 4 14.17 0.25 -2.27
N PHE A 5 15.12 0.58 -3.13
CA PHE A 5 14.90 0.47 -4.58
C PHE A 5 14.63 -0.97 -5.03
N LEU A 6 15.35 -1.94 -4.43
CA LEU A 6 15.11 -3.36 -4.71
C LEU A 6 13.70 -3.78 -4.28
N MET A 7 13.23 -3.34 -3.10
CA MET A 7 11.87 -3.57 -2.62
C MET A 7 10.82 -2.97 -3.58
N VAL A 8 11.00 -1.72 -4.00
CA VAL A 8 10.07 -1.08 -4.93
C VAL A 8 10.06 -1.79 -6.29
N ALA A 9 11.24 -2.24 -6.78
CA ALA A 9 11.31 -3.03 -7.99
C ALA A 9 10.56 -4.36 -7.84
N ASP A 10 10.78 -5.06 -6.73
CA ASP A 10 10.10 -6.32 -6.44
C ASP A 10 8.57 -6.17 -6.51
N GLN A 11 8.03 -5.11 -5.90
CA GLN A 11 6.61 -4.84 -5.90
C GLN A 11 6.06 -4.38 -7.25
N THR A 12 6.79 -3.51 -7.98
CA THR A 12 6.32 -3.01 -9.28
C THR A 12 6.36 -4.06 -10.38
N TYR A 13 7.23 -5.07 -10.25
CA TYR A 13 7.36 -6.20 -11.19
C TYR A 13 6.72 -7.49 -10.67
N HIS A 14 6.17 -7.49 -9.45
CA HIS A 14 5.51 -8.62 -8.80
C HIS A 14 6.38 -9.89 -8.74
N TRP A 15 7.67 -9.73 -8.36
CA TRP A 15 8.58 -10.88 -8.24
C TRP A 15 8.28 -11.73 -7.00
N GLY A 16 7.74 -11.13 -5.92
CA GLY A 16 7.42 -11.81 -4.67
C GLY A 16 8.63 -12.35 -3.92
N LEU A 17 9.77 -11.63 -3.99
CA LEU A 17 11.03 -12.03 -3.36
C LEU A 17 11.24 -11.36 -2.01
N LEU A 18 10.67 -10.16 -1.81
CA LEU A 18 10.88 -9.31 -0.64
C LEU A 18 9.56 -8.99 0.05
N ASP A 19 8.89 -10.03 0.53
CA ASP A 19 7.75 -9.86 1.40
C ASP A 19 8.13 -9.13 2.67
N ARG A 20 7.16 -8.54 3.36
CA ARG A 20 7.40 -7.63 4.47
C ARG A 20 8.25 -8.26 5.57
N GLU A 21 7.96 -9.51 5.96
CA GLU A 21 8.70 -10.23 6.98
C GLU A 21 10.14 -10.50 6.56
N ILE A 22 10.39 -10.89 5.31
CA ILE A 22 11.74 -11.15 4.78
C ILE A 22 12.54 -9.85 4.78
N TYR A 23 11.92 -8.76 4.31
CA TYR A 23 12.54 -7.45 4.28
C TYR A 23 12.92 -6.95 5.68
N ILE A 24 12.01 -7.07 6.66
CA ILE A 24 12.26 -6.69 8.05
C ILE A 24 13.29 -7.61 8.70
N ALA A 25 13.26 -8.93 8.43
CA ALA A 25 14.23 -9.88 8.96
C ALA A 25 15.68 -9.52 8.55
N ILE A 26 15.87 -9.12 7.29
CA ILE A 26 17.18 -8.66 6.80
C ILE A 26 17.62 -7.41 7.57
N TRP A 27 16.73 -6.45 7.80
CA TRP A 27 17.05 -5.25 8.58
C TRP A 27 17.39 -5.61 10.03
N VAL A 28 16.62 -6.46 10.69
CA VAL A 28 16.88 -6.96 12.04
C VAL A 28 18.26 -7.61 12.11
N ALA A 29 18.59 -8.48 11.15
CA ALA A 29 19.90 -9.13 11.10
C ALA A 29 21.04 -8.12 10.93
N VAL A 30 20.94 -7.19 9.97
CA VAL A 30 21.98 -6.17 9.70
C VAL A 30 22.21 -5.27 10.91
N PHE A 31 21.15 -4.74 11.53
CA PHE A 31 21.29 -3.85 12.68
C PHE A 31 21.72 -4.61 13.95
N THR A 32 21.37 -5.89 14.09
CA THR A 32 21.89 -6.73 15.17
C THR A 32 23.39 -6.95 15.01
N LEU A 33 23.87 -7.27 13.81
CA LEU A 33 25.31 -7.38 13.53
C LEU A 33 26.03 -6.05 13.76
N GLN A 34 25.44 -4.93 13.38
CA GLN A 34 25.97 -3.60 13.66
C GLN A 34 26.08 -3.34 15.18
N ALA A 35 25.07 -3.70 15.97
CA ALA A 35 25.10 -3.56 17.41
C ALA A 35 26.21 -4.43 18.05
N LEU A 36 26.36 -5.68 17.59
CA LEU A 36 27.43 -6.58 18.03
C LEU A 36 28.82 -6.03 17.66
N TYR A 37 28.98 -5.43 16.49
CA TYR A 37 30.21 -4.73 16.10
C TYR A 37 30.51 -3.53 17.01
N LEU A 38 29.50 -2.70 17.27
CA LEU A 38 29.63 -1.57 18.19
C LEU A 38 29.96 -2.02 19.60
N MET A 39 29.49 -3.18 20.05
CA MET A 39 29.86 -3.79 21.33
C MET A 39 31.29 -4.41 21.35
N GLY A 40 31.98 -4.43 20.20
CA GLY A 40 33.28 -5.06 20.06
C GLY A 40 33.25 -6.60 20.09
N LYS A 41 32.09 -7.21 19.91
CA LYS A 41 31.94 -8.68 19.83
C LYS A 41 32.30 -9.22 18.45
N ILE A 42 32.19 -8.40 17.42
CA ILE A 42 32.63 -8.70 16.05
C ILE A 42 33.79 -7.75 15.74
N LYS A 43 34.88 -8.28 15.16
CA LYS A 43 36.01 -7.51 14.71
C LYS A 43 36.38 -7.86 13.29
N PHE A 44 36.74 -6.86 12.50
CA PHE A 44 37.28 -7.04 11.16
C PHE A 44 38.81 -6.97 11.17
N ALA A 45 39.46 -7.41 10.11
CA ALA A 45 40.92 -7.62 10.04
C ALA A 45 41.77 -6.37 10.33
N HIS A 46 41.23 -5.16 10.24
CA HIS A 46 41.95 -3.90 10.47
C HIS A 46 41.37 -3.10 11.65
N ASP A 47 40.51 -3.72 12.47
CA ASP A 47 39.96 -3.04 13.64
C ASP A 47 40.95 -3.01 14.80
N SER A 48 41.02 -1.86 15.49
CA SER A 48 41.75 -1.72 16.72
C SER A 48 41.07 -2.43 17.89
N ASP A 49 41.84 -2.87 18.87
CA ASP A 49 41.24 -3.42 20.09
C ASP A 49 40.43 -2.39 20.86
N LEU A 50 39.27 -2.83 21.34
CA LEU A 50 38.33 -2.01 22.09
C LEU A 50 38.38 -2.42 23.58
N PRO A 51 39.23 -1.80 24.41
CA PRO A 51 39.35 -2.17 25.81
C PRO A 51 38.16 -1.74 26.67
N TYR A 52 37.45 -0.70 26.27
CA TYR A 52 36.23 -0.19 26.94
C TYR A 52 35.27 0.47 25.94
N ILE A 53 34.01 0.54 26.32
CA ILE A 53 32.97 1.20 25.53
C ILE A 53 32.81 2.64 26.01
N GLY A 54 33.15 3.63 25.20
CA GLY A 54 32.93 5.04 25.50
C GLY A 54 31.44 5.43 25.43
N VAL A 55 31.07 6.53 26.09
CA VAL A 55 29.68 7.01 26.19
C VAL A 55 29.01 7.22 24.83
N PRO A 56 29.65 7.86 23.83
CA PRO A 56 29.00 8.02 22.51
C PRO A 56 28.68 6.68 21.83
N ARG A 57 29.60 5.71 22.00
CA ARG A 57 29.42 4.37 21.42
C ARG A 57 28.32 3.59 22.13
N LEU A 58 28.20 3.74 23.45
CA LEU A 58 27.08 3.18 24.22
C LEU A 58 25.75 3.73 23.77
N ILE A 59 25.64 5.05 23.54
CA ILE A 59 24.43 5.68 23.03
C ILE A 59 24.06 5.08 21.66
N MET A 60 25.01 4.92 20.75
CA MET A 60 24.76 4.31 19.44
C MET A 60 24.30 2.86 19.54
N ILE A 61 24.84 2.08 20.49
CA ILE A 61 24.39 0.70 20.76
C ILE A 61 22.92 0.72 21.21
N ILE A 62 22.57 1.60 22.15
CA ILE A 62 21.20 1.72 22.66
C ILE A 62 20.23 2.08 21.53
N ILE A 63 20.56 3.07 20.71
CA ILE A 63 19.74 3.49 19.56
C ILE A 63 19.54 2.31 18.61
N THR A 64 20.62 1.62 18.23
CA THR A 64 20.57 0.50 17.29
C THR A 64 19.74 -0.66 17.84
N MET A 65 19.96 -1.03 19.11
CA MET A 65 19.20 -2.11 19.73
C MET A 65 17.72 -1.76 19.92
N SER A 66 17.41 -0.51 20.29
CA SER A 66 16.01 -0.05 20.37
C SER A 66 15.31 -0.11 19.02
N PHE A 67 16.04 0.22 17.95
CA PHE A 67 15.53 0.10 16.60
C PHE A 67 15.25 -1.37 16.21
N VAL A 68 16.17 -2.29 16.53
CA VAL A 68 15.98 -3.73 16.31
C VAL A 68 14.74 -4.24 17.04
N ILE A 69 14.59 -3.89 18.33
CA ILE A 69 13.43 -4.30 19.13
C ILE A 69 12.12 -3.74 18.53
N TYR A 70 12.14 -2.49 18.04
CA TYR A 70 11.00 -1.86 17.39
C TYR A 70 10.58 -2.58 16.10
N LEU A 71 11.53 -3.18 15.36
CA LEU A 71 11.24 -3.88 14.11
C LEU A 71 10.62 -5.28 14.32
N ILE A 72 10.93 -5.97 15.42
CA ILE A 72 10.51 -7.36 15.65
C ILE A 72 8.98 -7.55 15.54
N PRO A 73 8.13 -6.74 16.21
CA PRO A 73 6.68 -6.88 16.05
C PRO A 73 6.19 -6.72 14.61
N GLY A 74 6.91 -5.92 13.79
CA GLY A 74 6.60 -5.72 12.38
C GLY A 74 6.68 -6.98 11.52
N MET A 75 7.51 -7.96 11.90
CA MET A 75 7.60 -9.27 11.25
C MET A 75 6.32 -10.12 11.47
N PHE A 76 5.52 -9.79 12.48
CA PHE A 76 4.30 -10.50 12.86
C PHE A 76 3.03 -9.68 12.58
N GLY A 77 3.10 -8.72 11.67
CA GLY A 77 1.94 -7.94 11.22
C GLY A 77 1.66 -6.66 12.01
N ALA A 78 2.52 -6.25 12.97
CA ALA A 78 2.32 -4.97 13.65
C ALA A 78 2.57 -3.79 12.68
N PRO A 79 1.71 -2.74 12.69
CA PRO A 79 1.91 -1.56 11.87
C PRO A 79 3.10 -0.75 12.39
N LEU A 80 4.17 -0.68 11.62
CA LEU A 80 5.33 0.18 11.90
C LEU A 80 5.05 1.59 11.38
N LYS A 81 4.14 2.33 12.03
CA LYS A 81 3.60 3.62 11.53
C LYS A 81 4.70 4.63 11.16
N ALA A 82 5.76 4.75 11.98
CA ALA A 82 6.86 5.68 11.72
C ALA A 82 7.69 5.34 10.46
N LEU A 83 7.58 4.12 9.97
CA LEU A 83 8.37 3.59 8.84
C LEU A 83 7.48 3.01 7.73
N ALA A 84 6.18 3.29 7.75
CA ALA A 84 5.20 2.71 6.83
C ALA A 84 5.61 2.84 5.34
N GLY A 85 6.16 3.99 4.94
CA GLY A 85 6.60 4.21 3.57
C GLY A 85 7.96 3.63 3.19
N TYR A 86 8.64 2.96 4.13
CA TYR A 86 9.98 2.38 3.92
C TYR A 86 9.99 0.86 3.89
N PHE A 87 8.88 0.23 4.27
CA PHE A 87 8.68 -1.22 4.25
C PHE A 87 7.62 -1.63 3.24
N PRO A 88 7.64 -2.89 2.77
CA PRO A 88 6.56 -3.45 1.97
C PRO A 88 5.20 -3.28 2.66
N PRO A 89 4.09 -3.20 1.91
CA PRO A 89 2.75 -3.15 2.46
C PRO A 89 2.47 -4.30 3.42
N GLN A 90 1.53 -4.11 4.35
CA GLN A 90 1.17 -5.17 5.30
C GLN A 90 0.53 -6.39 4.63
N GLU A 91 -0.07 -6.17 3.48
CA GLU A 91 -0.76 -7.19 2.69
C GLU A 91 0.20 -8.24 2.11
N THR A 92 1.53 -7.95 2.06
CA THR A 92 2.57 -8.90 1.62
C THR A 92 3.03 -9.87 2.72
N ILE A 93 2.48 -9.77 3.93
CA ILE A 93 2.82 -10.69 5.03
C ILE A 93 2.12 -12.03 4.82
N ASP A 94 2.88 -13.12 4.78
CA ASP A 94 2.32 -14.47 4.67
C ASP A 94 1.55 -14.87 5.94
N PHE A 95 2.08 -14.55 7.11
CA PHE A 95 1.49 -14.87 8.40
C PHE A 95 0.80 -13.65 9.05
N ASP A 96 -0.26 -13.14 8.41
CA ASP A 96 -1.14 -12.13 9.01
C ASP A 96 -2.32 -12.80 9.71
N ILE A 97 -2.27 -12.84 11.05
CA ILE A 97 -3.32 -13.41 11.89
C ILE A 97 -4.67 -12.73 11.61
N ASN A 98 -4.69 -11.44 11.38
CA ASN A 98 -5.93 -10.70 11.10
C ASN A 98 -6.52 -11.10 9.74
N ARG A 99 -5.68 -11.35 8.74
CA ARG A 99 -6.11 -11.87 7.43
C ARG A 99 -6.67 -13.27 7.57
N ILE A 100 -5.96 -14.16 8.25
CA ILE A 100 -6.38 -15.54 8.48
C ILE A 100 -7.73 -15.59 9.22
N VAL A 101 -7.90 -14.75 10.26
CA VAL A 101 -9.18 -14.66 10.99
C VAL A 101 -10.29 -14.12 10.09
N ARG A 102 -10.05 -13.11 9.27
CA ARG A 102 -11.03 -12.57 8.31
C ARG A 102 -11.42 -13.59 7.24
N ASP A 103 -10.45 -14.30 6.70
CA ASP A 103 -10.68 -15.27 5.63
C ASP A 103 -11.45 -16.48 6.18
N ASN A 104 -11.09 -16.98 7.35
CA ASN A 104 -11.84 -18.00 8.05
C ASN A 104 -13.26 -17.53 8.41
N ALA A 105 -13.45 -16.30 8.84
CA ALA A 105 -14.77 -15.73 9.11
C ALA A 105 -15.61 -15.65 7.81
N LYS A 106 -15.02 -15.25 6.67
CA LYS A 106 -15.69 -15.25 5.36
C LYS A 106 -16.10 -16.66 4.92
N GLU A 107 -15.26 -17.67 5.15
CA GLU A 107 -15.60 -19.07 4.83
C GLU A 107 -16.74 -19.60 5.74
N ILE A 108 -16.72 -19.30 7.03
CA ILE A 108 -17.79 -19.67 7.97
C ILE A 108 -19.11 -18.99 7.57
N MET A 109 -19.08 -17.75 7.13
CA MET A 109 -20.28 -17.04 6.63
C MET A 109 -20.79 -17.64 5.31
N LYS A 110 -19.92 -18.10 4.42
CA LYS A 110 -20.33 -18.82 3.19
C LYS A 110 -20.94 -20.18 3.49
N SER A 111 -20.58 -20.82 4.59
CA SER A 111 -21.13 -22.11 5.04
C SER A 111 -22.46 -22.01 5.81
N GLY A 112 -23.09 -20.82 5.85
CA GLY A 112 -24.47 -20.66 6.37
C GLY A 112 -24.60 -20.40 7.87
N VAL A 113 -23.51 -20.15 8.57
CA VAL A 113 -23.56 -19.71 9.97
C VAL A 113 -23.64 -18.18 10.02
N GLN A 114 -24.82 -17.64 10.37
CA GLN A 114 -25.00 -16.20 10.59
C GLN A 114 -24.24 -15.75 11.82
N VAL A 115 -23.06 -15.19 11.63
CA VAL A 115 -22.43 -14.32 12.63
C VAL A 115 -22.53 -12.89 12.07
N GLY A 116 -23.24 -12.03 12.79
CA GLY A 116 -23.53 -10.66 12.35
C GLY A 116 -22.27 -9.86 12.09
N GLY A 117 -22.00 -9.59 10.83
CA GLY A 117 -20.92 -8.75 10.36
C GLY A 117 -21.15 -8.42 8.87
N THR A 118 -21.17 -7.15 8.57
CA THR A 118 -21.40 -6.53 7.27
C THR A 118 -20.59 -7.17 6.13
N GLN A 119 -21.27 -7.65 5.11
CA GLN A 119 -20.68 -8.10 3.84
C GLN A 119 -19.96 -6.93 3.16
N GLY A 120 -18.69 -7.15 2.75
CA GLY A 120 -17.97 -6.23 1.89
C GLY A 120 -18.73 -6.02 0.56
N ALA A 121 -19.05 -4.78 0.25
CA ALA A 121 -19.95 -4.41 -0.85
C ALA A 121 -19.37 -4.61 -2.26
N ALA A 122 -18.06 -4.84 -2.41
CA ALA A 122 -17.42 -4.91 -3.72
C ALA A 122 -17.75 -6.19 -4.53
N SER A 123 -18.08 -7.29 -3.87
CA SER A 123 -18.32 -8.59 -4.54
C SER A 123 -19.77 -8.79 -5.01
N ALA A 124 -20.70 -7.91 -4.66
CA ALA A 124 -22.14 -8.16 -4.88
C ALA A 124 -22.72 -7.57 -6.18
N ALA A 125 -21.99 -6.70 -6.87
CA ALA A 125 -22.55 -5.91 -7.98
C ALA A 125 -22.19 -6.39 -9.40
N SER A 126 -21.21 -7.26 -9.57
CA SER A 126 -20.88 -7.85 -10.86
C SER A 126 -20.40 -9.31 -10.69
N ASN A 127 -20.89 -10.20 -11.56
CA ASN A 127 -20.40 -11.59 -11.66
C ASN A 127 -18.98 -11.66 -12.27
N GLU A 128 -18.35 -10.53 -12.58
CA GLU A 128 -17.01 -10.47 -13.14
C GLU A 128 -15.96 -10.42 -12.00
N PRO A 129 -14.88 -11.20 -12.10
CA PRO A 129 -13.78 -11.10 -11.14
C PRO A 129 -13.15 -9.70 -11.18
N VAL A 130 -12.72 -9.23 -10.03
CA VAL A 130 -12.05 -7.92 -9.94
C VAL A 130 -10.70 -8.03 -10.64
N LYS A 131 -10.49 -7.20 -11.68
CA LYS A 131 -9.23 -7.19 -12.42
C LYS A 131 -8.06 -6.85 -11.49
N TYR A 132 -6.95 -7.55 -11.64
CA TYR A 132 -5.69 -7.35 -10.90
C TYR A 132 -5.75 -7.63 -9.39
N SER A 133 -6.85 -8.19 -8.87
CA SER A 133 -7.01 -8.51 -7.43
C SER A 133 -6.19 -9.73 -6.98
N ASP A 134 -5.57 -10.43 -7.89
CA ASP A 134 -4.63 -11.52 -7.65
C ASP A 134 -3.30 -11.04 -7.05
N PHE A 135 -2.91 -9.79 -7.33
CA PHE A 135 -1.65 -9.21 -6.84
C PHE A 135 -1.77 -7.78 -6.30
N LEU A 136 -2.87 -7.05 -6.56
CA LEU A 136 -3.14 -5.74 -5.97
C LEU A 136 -4.17 -5.88 -4.85
N HIS A 137 -3.89 -5.22 -3.72
CA HIS A 137 -4.76 -5.25 -2.55
C HIS A 137 -4.89 -3.86 -1.95
N LEU A 138 -6.07 -3.58 -1.37
CA LEU A 138 -6.30 -2.37 -0.59
C LEU A 138 -5.90 -2.61 0.87
N PRO A 139 -5.40 -1.57 1.57
CA PRO A 139 -4.99 -1.67 2.96
C PRO A 139 -6.21 -1.88 3.88
N HIS A 140 -5.95 -2.34 5.11
CA HIS A 140 -6.93 -2.52 6.18
C HIS A 140 -8.09 -3.47 5.85
N GLY A 141 -7.92 -4.35 4.85
CA GLY A 141 -8.97 -5.27 4.41
C GLY A 141 -10.16 -4.57 3.77
N LEU A 142 -9.93 -3.40 3.18
CA LEU A 142 -10.90 -2.73 2.32
C LEU A 142 -11.10 -3.55 1.03
N ASP A 143 -12.33 -3.62 0.57
CA ASP A 143 -12.67 -4.16 -0.74
C ASP A 143 -12.72 -3.01 -1.76
N GLY A 144 -12.27 -3.26 -3.00
CA GLY A 144 -12.30 -2.26 -4.06
C GLY A 144 -11.78 -2.77 -5.38
N TYR A 145 -11.50 -1.86 -6.29
CA TYR A 145 -11.13 -2.13 -7.68
C TYR A 145 -9.75 -1.55 -8.01
N PHE A 146 -9.15 -2.05 -9.09
CA PHE A 146 -7.85 -1.60 -9.61
C PHE A 146 -7.93 -1.21 -11.10
N ASP A 147 -9.15 -1.24 -11.66
CA ASP A 147 -9.46 -0.77 -13.00
C ASP A 147 -10.61 0.24 -12.92
N TYR A 148 -10.42 1.41 -13.53
CA TYR A 148 -11.37 2.53 -13.45
C TYR A 148 -12.75 2.17 -14.03
N ASP A 149 -12.78 1.54 -15.19
CA ASP A 149 -14.03 1.24 -15.88
C ASP A 149 -14.86 0.21 -15.11
N GLN A 150 -14.20 -0.78 -14.50
CA GLN A 150 -14.87 -1.76 -13.65
C GLN A 150 -15.43 -1.11 -12.38
N ALA A 151 -14.66 -0.23 -11.74
CA ALA A 151 -15.08 0.51 -10.55
C ALA A 151 -16.23 1.46 -10.83
N LEU A 152 -16.20 2.18 -11.95
CA LEU A 152 -17.26 3.10 -12.35
C LEU A 152 -18.58 2.35 -12.59
N LYS A 153 -18.55 1.21 -13.26
CA LYS A 153 -19.74 0.35 -13.46
C LYS A 153 -20.31 -0.11 -12.11
N ALA A 154 -19.45 -0.53 -11.18
CA ALA A 154 -19.88 -0.95 -9.85
C ALA A 154 -20.48 0.20 -9.04
N ALA A 155 -19.88 1.39 -9.10
CA ALA A 155 -20.35 2.60 -8.43
C ALA A 155 -21.73 3.03 -8.97
N GLN A 156 -21.93 2.99 -10.29
CA GLN A 156 -23.22 3.27 -10.93
C GLN A 156 -24.29 2.23 -10.59
N ALA A 157 -23.92 0.95 -10.49
CA ALA A 157 -24.85 -0.12 -10.14
C ALA A 157 -25.32 -0.04 -8.68
N GLN A 158 -24.47 0.48 -7.78
CA GLN A 158 -24.77 0.60 -6.35
C GLN A 158 -25.25 2.00 -5.94
N ASP A 159 -25.34 2.94 -6.88
CA ASP A 159 -25.65 4.35 -6.64
C ASP A 159 -24.76 4.99 -5.55
N LYS A 160 -23.48 4.61 -5.55
CA LYS A 160 -22.47 5.12 -4.62
C LYS A 160 -21.45 6.00 -5.33
N PRO A 161 -20.93 7.05 -4.67
CA PRO A 161 -19.81 7.81 -5.21
C PRO A 161 -18.55 6.97 -5.31
N LEU A 162 -17.72 7.29 -6.30
CA LEU A 162 -16.42 6.65 -6.54
C LEU A 162 -15.32 7.44 -5.84
N PHE A 163 -14.52 6.74 -5.02
CA PHE A 163 -13.30 7.26 -4.44
C PHE A 163 -12.11 6.73 -5.25
N ILE A 164 -11.46 7.63 -5.98
CA ILE A 164 -10.29 7.30 -6.81
C ILE A 164 -9.03 7.65 -6.02
N ASP A 165 -8.17 6.68 -5.82
CA ASP A 165 -6.85 6.82 -5.24
C ASP A 165 -5.78 6.60 -6.31
N PHE A 166 -5.10 7.67 -6.74
CA PHE A 166 -3.88 7.55 -7.53
C PHE A 166 -2.70 7.31 -6.60
N THR A 167 -2.21 6.09 -6.61
CA THR A 167 -1.20 5.57 -5.70
C THR A 167 -0.01 4.97 -6.45
N GLY A 168 0.99 4.46 -5.73
CA GLY A 168 2.13 3.76 -6.31
C GLY A 168 2.83 2.86 -5.29
N HIS A 169 3.48 1.80 -5.76
CA HIS A 169 4.27 0.89 -4.94
C HIS A 169 5.43 1.62 -4.23
N GLY A 170 6.06 2.58 -4.91
CA GLY A 170 7.15 3.40 -4.37
C GLY A 170 6.71 4.62 -3.56
N CYS A 171 5.42 4.88 -3.46
CA CYS A 171 4.86 6.09 -2.88
C CYS A 171 4.87 6.07 -1.34
N VAL A 172 5.85 6.75 -0.72
CA VAL A 172 5.98 6.85 0.75
C VAL A 172 4.77 7.54 1.37
N ASN A 173 4.36 8.69 0.79
CA ASN A 173 3.23 9.46 1.31
C ASN A 173 1.90 8.71 1.22
N CYS A 174 1.72 7.85 0.18
CA CYS A 174 0.55 7.01 0.06
C CYS A 174 0.48 6.03 1.25
N ARG A 175 1.57 5.34 1.54
CA ARG A 175 1.67 4.41 2.68
C ARG A 175 1.48 5.13 4.02
N GLU A 176 2.00 6.35 4.17
CA GLU A 176 1.80 7.17 5.37
C GLU A 176 0.33 7.55 5.55
N MET A 177 -0.35 7.97 4.49
CA MET A 177 -1.78 8.29 4.51
C MET A 177 -2.64 7.07 4.86
N GLU A 178 -2.37 5.93 4.26
CA GLU A 178 -3.06 4.67 4.56
C GLU A 178 -2.90 4.28 6.03
N GLN A 179 -1.69 4.40 6.59
CA GLN A 179 -1.43 3.98 7.96
C GLN A 179 -1.87 5.01 9.01
N SER A 180 -1.98 6.29 8.70
CA SER A 180 -2.32 7.34 9.66
C SER A 180 -3.74 7.86 9.53
N VAL A 181 -4.30 7.90 8.32
CA VAL A 181 -5.63 8.46 8.04
C VAL A 181 -6.65 7.36 7.78
N TRP A 182 -6.37 6.45 6.84
CA TRP A 182 -7.33 5.39 6.50
C TRP A 182 -7.53 4.39 7.65
N SER A 183 -6.53 4.24 8.54
CA SER A 183 -6.63 3.42 9.74
C SER A 183 -7.52 4.02 10.83
N ASP A 184 -7.91 5.30 10.76
CA ASP A 184 -8.88 5.89 11.70
C ASP A 184 -10.23 5.19 11.54
N PRO A 185 -10.84 4.68 12.63
CA PRO A 185 -12.10 3.92 12.56
C PRO A 185 -13.23 4.64 11.82
N ARG A 186 -13.32 5.98 11.97
CA ARG A 186 -14.35 6.79 11.30
C ARG A 186 -14.12 6.85 9.78
N VAL A 187 -12.86 7.05 9.36
CA VAL A 187 -12.50 7.08 7.94
C VAL A 187 -12.66 5.70 7.33
N LEU A 188 -12.21 4.66 8.03
CA LEU A 188 -12.32 3.28 7.56
C LEU A 188 -13.77 2.85 7.38
N GLU A 189 -14.65 3.25 8.30
CA GLU A 189 -16.10 2.99 8.22
C GLU A 189 -16.72 3.69 7.00
N MET A 190 -16.41 4.96 6.78
CA MET A 190 -16.87 5.72 5.60
C MET A 190 -16.38 5.09 4.30
N LEU A 191 -15.09 4.74 4.21
CA LEU A 191 -14.51 4.09 3.03
C LEU A 191 -15.19 2.75 2.72
N LYS A 192 -15.55 1.98 3.75
CA LYS A 192 -16.26 0.69 3.57
C LYS A 192 -17.71 0.83 3.13
N ASN A 193 -18.41 1.80 3.66
CA ASN A 193 -19.86 1.85 3.56
C ASN A 193 -20.37 2.82 2.49
N ASP A 194 -19.69 3.97 2.33
CA ASP A 194 -20.24 5.10 1.58
C ASP A 194 -19.64 5.22 0.17
N TYR A 195 -18.53 4.56 -0.12
CA TYR A 195 -17.80 4.70 -1.38
C TYR A 195 -17.55 3.36 -2.06
N ILE A 196 -17.42 3.40 -3.38
CA ILE A 196 -16.71 2.39 -4.15
C ILE A 196 -15.27 2.90 -4.31
N ILE A 197 -14.29 2.10 -3.91
CA ILE A 197 -12.88 2.48 -3.94
C ILE A 197 -12.22 1.92 -5.20
N VAL A 198 -11.42 2.74 -5.88
CA VAL A 198 -10.50 2.29 -6.93
C VAL A 198 -9.10 2.82 -6.66
N ALA A 199 -8.13 1.91 -6.54
CA ALA A 199 -6.72 2.25 -6.42
C ALA A 199 -6.02 2.09 -7.76
N LEU A 200 -5.57 3.20 -8.33
CA LEU A 200 -4.91 3.28 -9.63
C LEU A 200 -3.40 3.44 -9.43
N TYR A 201 -2.69 2.33 -9.49
CA TYR A 201 -1.23 2.30 -9.35
C TYR A 201 -0.58 2.91 -10.60
N VAL A 202 0.20 3.99 -10.42
CA VAL A 202 0.82 4.75 -11.52
C VAL A 202 2.23 4.28 -11.89
N ASP A 203 2.85 3.47 -11.06
CA ASP A 203 4.22 2.94 -11.26
C ASP A 203 4.27 1.44 -11.59
N ASP A 204 3.11 0.78 -11.64
CA ASP A 204 2.97 -0.65 -11.89
C ASP A 204 3.47 -1.05 -13.29
N LYS A 205 4.21 -2.17 -13.36
CA LYS A 205 4.85 -2.66 -14.59
C LYS A 205 4.12 -3.81 -15.27
N THR A 206 2.95 -4.22 -14.75
CA THR A 206 2.09 -5.22 -15.39
C THR A 206 1.77 -4.82 -16.81
N LYS A 207 2.01 -5.71 -17.76
CA LYS A 207 1.73 -5.47 -19.17
C LYS A 207 0.22 -5.47 -19.40
N LEU A 208 -0.24 -4.49 -20.17
CA LEU A 208 -1.62 -4.47 -20.64
C LEU A 208 -1.86 -5.56 -21.69
N PRO A 209 -3.08 -6.12 -21.77
CA PRO A 209 -3.52 -6.90 -22.92
C PRO A 209 -3.31 -6.12 -24.22
N ALA A 210 -3.05 -6.82 -25.34
CA ALA A 210 -2.70 -6.19 -26.61
C ALA A 210 -3.77 -5.19 -27.10
N GLU A 211 -5.03 -5.48 -26.83
CA GLU A 211 -6.20 -4.67 -27.15
C GLU A 211 -6.35 -3.40 -26.31
N GLU A 212 -5.74 -3.35 -25.13
CA GLU A 212 -5.73 -2.17 -24.25
C GLU A 212 -4.50 -1.27 -24.46
N VAL A 213 -3.57 -1.68 -25.34
CA VAL A 213 -2.36 -0.90 -25.63
C VAL A 213 -2.67 0.20 -26.62
N TYR A 214 -2.34 1.44 -26.26
CA TYR A 214 -2.57 2.61 -27.13
C TYR A 214 -1.41 3.60 -27.12
N VAL A 215 -1.46 4.56 -28.03
CA VAL A 215 -0.56 5.72 -28.05
C VAL A 215 -1.29 6.92 -27.47
N SER A 216 -0.72 7.55 -26.46
CA SER A 216 -1.35 8.69 -25.81
C SER A 216 -1.35 9.92 -26.72
N GLU A 217 -2.48 10.60 -26.76
CA GLU A 217 -2.61 11.91 -27.44
C GLU A 217 -1.87 13.02 -26.69
N TYR A 218 -1.66 12.85 -25.36
CA TYR A 218 -1.01 13.85 -24.53
C TYR A 218 0.50 13.94 -24.80
N ASP A 219 1.20 12.80 -24.87
CA ASP A 219 2.68 12.76 -24.97
C ASP A 219 3.20 11.96 -26.17
N GLY A 220 2.33 11.43 -27.02
CA GLY A 220 2.69 10.62 -28.21
C GLY A 220 3.35 9.28 -27.89
N LYS A 221 3.38 8.86 -26.61
CA LYS A 221 4.07 7.64 -26.19
C LYS A 221 3.13 6.46 -26.05
N LYS A 222 3.67 5.27 -26.31
CA LYS A 222 2.93 4.00 -26.16
C LYS A 222 2.68 3.69 -24.68
N LYS A 223 1.42 3.49 -24.32
CA LYS A 223 0.96 3.06 -23.01
C LYS A 223 0.73 1.55 -23.06
N ASN A 224 1.67 0.78 -22.53
CA ASN A 224 1.72 -0.67 -22.63
C ASN A 224 1.82 -1.36 -21.25
N THR A 225 1.73 -0.59 -20.17
CA THR A 225 1.68 -1.09 -18.79
C THR A 225 0.58 -0.41 -18.02
N LEU A 226 0.08 -1.09 -16.97
CA LEU A 226 -0.98 -0.59 -16.11
C LEU A 226 -0.64 0.80 -15.54
N GLY A 227 0.57 0.96 -15.00
CA GLY A 227 0.99 2.25 -14.44
C GLY A 227 1.04 3.37 -15.48
N LYS A 228 1.47 3.09 -16.72
CA LYS A 228 1.44 4.10 -17.79
C LYS A 228 0.02 4.48 -18.20
N LYS A 229 -0.91 3.52 -18.25
CA LYS A 229 -2.34 3.75 -18.51
C LYS A 229 -2.91 4.66 -17.42
N ASN A 230 -2.69 4.32 -16.14
CA ASN A 230 -3.21 5.08 -15.01
C ASN A 230 -2.60 6.49 -14.91
N THR A 231 -1.29 6.65 -15.17
CA THR A 231 -0.65 7.97 -15.22
C THR A 231 -1.23 8.83 -16.33
N ASP A 232 -1.40 8.27 -17.53
CA ASP A 232 -1.98 8.97 -18.68
C ASP A 232 -3.42 9.42 -18.39
N PHE A 233 -4.21 8.55 -17.80
CA PHE A 233 -5.56 8.85 -17.34
C PHE A 233 -5.59 9.97 -16.30
N GLN A 234 -4.70 9.92 -15.29
CA GLN A 234 -4.60 10.94 -14.26
C GLN A 234 -4.29 12.32 -14.85
N ILE A 235 -3.31 12.39 -15.74
CA ILE A 235 -2.89 13.67 -16.36
C ILE A 235 -4.01 14.21 -17.27
N LYS A 236 -4.59 13.36 -18.11
CA LYS A 236 -5.62 13.79 -19.07
C LYS A 236 -6.92 14.23 -18.41
N GLN A 237 -7.36 13.55 -17.36
CA GLN A 237 -8.66 13.82 -16.73
C GLN A 237 -8.58 14.83 -15.57
N PHE A 238 -7.45 14.87 -14.84
CA PHE A 238 -7.34 15.63 -13.61
C PHE A 238 -6.17 16.63 -13.61
N GLU A 239 -5.44 16.76 -14.72
CA GLU A 239 -4.31 17.69 -14.88
C GLU A 239 -3.26 17.56 -13.76
N SER A 240 -3.10 16.36 -13.22
CA SER A 240 -2.23 16.07 -12.08
C SER A 240 -1.40 14.81 -12.32
N ASN A 241 -0.20 14.78 -11.75
CA ASN A 241 0.66 13.59 -11.69
C ASN A 241 1.19 13.34 -10.27
N ALA A 242 0.57 13.97 -9.26
CA ALA A 242 0.96 13.82 -7.86
C ALA A 242 0.42 12.50 -7.26
N GLN A 243 1.14 11.93 -6.30
CA GLN A 243 0.69 10.82 -5.46
C GLN A 243 1.01 11.12 -3.97
N PRO A 244 0.09 10.81 -3.04
CA PRO A 244 -1.29 10.39 -3.28
C PRO A 244 -2.13 11.51 -3.89
N ASN A 245 -3.12 11.12 -4.73
CA ASN A 245 -4.10 12.04 -5.26
C ASN A 245 -5.48 11.41 -5.16
N TYR A 246 -6.36 12.00 -4.36
CA TYR A 246 -7.69 11.47 -4.07
C TYR A 246 -8.75 12.30 -4.80
N ILE A 247 -9.58 11.62 -5.58
CA ILE A 247 -10.68 12.23 -6.32
C ILE A 247 -11.99 11.59 -5.87
N LEU A 248 -12.97 12.41 -5.51
CA LEU A 248 -14.33 11.98 -5.27
C LEU A 248 -15.17 12.29 -6.51
N LEU A 249 -15.74 11.25 -7.12
CA LEU A 249 -16.52 11.34 -8.33
C LEU A 249 -17.96 10.93 -8.05
N ASP A 250 -18.93 11.79 -8.45
CA ASP A 250 -20.34 11.41 -8.49
C ASP A 250 -20.55 10.46 -9.69
N SER A 251 -20.86 9.21 -9.39
CA SER A 251 -20.95 8.14 -10.38
C SER A 251 -22.30 8.04 -11.08
N ARG A 252 -23.27 8.87 -10.71
CA ARG A 252 -24.63 8.79 -11.29
C ARG A 252 -24.59 9.01 -12.80
N LYS A 253 -25.33 8.17 -13.53
CA LYS A 253 -25.37 8.20 -15.01
C LYS A 253 -25.67 9.60 -15.54
N GLY A 254 -24.81 10.08 -16.43
CA GLY A 254 -24.94 11.39 -17.08
C GLY A 254 -24.48 12.58 -16.25
N ASN A 255 -23.97 12.36 -15.03
CA ASN A 255 -23.49 13.42 -14.15
C ASN A 255 -22.18 13.02 -13.47
N GLU A 256 -21.20 12.55 -14.26
CA GLU A 256 -19.86 12.26 -13.78
C GLU A 256 -19.15 13.55 -13.39
N LYS A 257 -19.56 14.10 -12.25
CA LYS A 257 -19.01 15.35 -11.72
C LYS A 257 -18.04 15.05 -10.61
N VAL A 258 -16.85 15.65 -10.67
CA VAL A 258 -15.90 15.68 -9.55
C VAL A 258 -16.52 16.47 -8.41
N LEU A 259 -16.82 15.79 -7.30
CA LEU A 259 -17.49 16.38 -6.14
C LEU A 259 -16.57 17.34 -5.39
N LYS A 260 -15.28 17.01 -5.29
CA LYS A 260 -14.22 17.90 -4.78
C LYS A 260 -12.89 17.52 -5.45
N PRO A 261 -12.32 18.37 -6.31
CA PRO A 261 -10.94 18.23 -6.71
C PRO A 261 -10.08 18.72 -5.54
N HIS A 262 -9.66 17.84 -4.65
CA HIS A 262 -8.65 18.15 -3.68
C HIS A 262 -7.48 17.18 -3.86
N VAL A 263 -6.39 17.74 -4.35
CA VAL A 263 -5.07 17.24 -4.04
C VAL A 263 -4.93 17.45 -2.53
N LEU A 264 -5.21 16.43 -1.75
CA LEU A 264 -4.82 16.39 -0.34
C LEU A 264 -3.30 16.19 -0.35
N GLN A 265 -2.55 17.28 -0.55
CA GLN A 265 -1.17 17.27 -0.07
C GLN A 265 -1.25 17.04 1.43
N PRO A 266 -0.43 16.14 1.99
CA PRO A 266 -0.39 15.95 3.43
C PRO A 266 0.24 17.16 4.10
N ASP A 267 -0.53 18.23 4.23
CA ASP A 267 -0.25 19.26 5.20
C ASP A 267 -0.66 18.67 6.55
N ARG A 268 0.35 18.33 7.37
CA ARG A 268 0.18 17.73 8.71
C ARG A 268 -0.71 18.55 9.66
N LYS A 269 -1.25 19.68 9.22
CA LYS A 269 -2.06 20.60 10.03
C LYS A 269 -3.55 20.60 9.70
N SER A 270 -4.01 19.92 8.66
CA SER A 270 -5.41 19.96 8.20
C SER A 270 -6.21 18.69 8.46
N VAL A 271 -5.71 17.77 9.30
CA VAL A 271 -6.46 16.59 9.74
C VAL A 271 -6.88 16.79 11.20
N VAL A 272 -7.85 17.66 11.41
CA VAL A 272 -8.69 17.73 12.62
C VAL A 272 -10.12 17.98 12.19
#